data_282418760e557497401a60d3f2828685
#
_entry.id   282418760e557497401a60d3f2828685
#
_cell.length_a   1.000
_cell.length_b   1.000
_cell.length_c   1.000
_cell.angle_alpha   90.00
_cell.angle_beta   90.00
_cell.angle_gamma   90.00
#
_symmetry.space_group_name_H-M   'P 1'
#
loop_
_entity.id
_entity.type
_entity.pdbx_description
1 polymer ?
#
loop_
_entity_poly.entity_id
_entity_poly.type
_entity_poly.pdbx_seq_one_letter_code
_entity_poly.pdbx_strand_id
1 'polypeptide(L)'
;MDESIKESINFKKDYTDLDYEHDYNEIKRLLLLFNVESVRQIDDKKRRFPFGRHKKENWSLEHIHAQHSEGLKTNEKIVEWLKAHVKSLQSIGGQDELISDMEQLVKSIEDNPKTPKVRERFEPLQQQVVNVLSPTGEDSEYIHLLPNMALLSSGQNSAISNYTFDAKRNLILEMDKKGSYIPFCTKMVFLKYYSVEYTNLHFWGKTDRDAYYTAMEKVLASYLTTEKQENE
;
A
#
# COMPACT_ATOMS: atom_id res chain seq x y z
N MET A 1 2.46 -20.26 24.10
CA MET A 1 2.05 -19.74 22.77
C MET A 1 2.62 -18.33 22.52
N ASP A 2 2.56 -17.45 23.50
CA ASP A 2 3.05 -16.07 23.36
C ASP A 2 4.58 -15.98 23.23
N GLU A 3 5.34 -16.84 23.90
CA GLU A 3 6.80 -16.87 23.80
C GLU A 3 7.29 -17.22 22.39
N SER A 4 6.75 -18.28 21.76
CA SER A 4 7.09 -18.63 20.38
C SER A 4 6.76 -17.52 19.39
N ILE A 5 5.70 -16.73 19.64
CA ILE A 5 5.36 -15.58 18.81
C ILE A 5 6.37 -14.47 19.02
N LYS A 6 6.71 -14.18 20.30
CA LYS A 6 7.73 -13.19 20.65
C LYS A 6 9.08 -13.51 20.02
N GLU A 7 9.51 -14.76 20.11
CA GLU A 7 10.74 -15.21 19.43
C GLU A 7 10.71 -15.02 17.92
N SER A 8 9.55 -15.26 17.28
CA SER A 8 9.40 -15.11 15.83
C SER A 8 9.45 -13.68 15.31
N ILE A 9 9.21 -12.69 16.19
CA ILE A 9 9.24 -11.25 15.91
C ILE A 9 10.32 -10.51 16.71
N ASN A 10 11.16 -11.23 17.43
CA ASN A 10 12.32 -10.66 18.11
C ASN A 10 13.42 -10.39 17.09
N PHE A 11 13.41 -9.19 16.53
CA PHE A 11 14.37 -8.76 15.52
C PHE A 11 15.59 -8.14 16.21
N LYS A 12 16.75 -8.30 15.58
CA LYS A 12 18.02 -7.67 16.05
C LYS A 12 18.06 -6.14 15.86
N LYS A 13 17.10 -5.60 15.14
CA LYS A 13 16.93 -4.17 14.87
C LYS A 13 15.69 -3.65 15.57
N ASP A 14 15.64 -2.35 15.78
CA ASP A 14 14.38 -1.68 16.07
C ASP A 14 13.44 -1.90 14.87
N TYR A 15 12.18 -2.25 15.12
CA TYR A 15 11.22 -2.49 14.05
C TYR A 15 10.87 -1.21 13.25
N THR A 16 11.24 -0.01 13.76
CA THR A 16 11.21 1.24 13.01
C THR A 16 12.17 1.24 11.84
N ASP A 17 13.29 0.53 11.98
CA ASP A 17 14.38 0.47 11.01
C ASP A 17 14.25 -0.71 10.05
N LEU A 18 13.15 -1.45 10.13
CA LEU A 18 12.88 -2.56 9.21
C LEU A 18 12.64 -2.04 7.80
N ASP A 19 13.43 -2.55 6.86
CA ASP A 19 13.46 -2.15 5.47
C ASP A 19 13.01 -3.28 4.54
N TYR A 20 12.22 -2.95 3.53
CA TYR A 20 11.66 -3.91 2.57
C TYR A 20 12.71 -4.74 1.83
N GLU A 21 13.86 -4.16 1.50
CA GLU A 21 14.89 -4.85 0.71
C GLU A 21 15.66 -5.85 1.54
N HIS A 22 15.83 -5.59 2.84
CA HIS A 22 16.67 -6.38 3.74
C HIS A 22 15.87 -7.24 4.72
N ASP A 23 14.70 -6.78 5.16
CA ASP A 23 13.93 -7.36 6.25
C ASP A 23 12.52 -7.83 5.80
N TYR A 24 12.37 -8.22 4.54
CA TYR A 24 11.08 -8.59 3.93
C TYR A 24 10.26 -9.60 4.74
N ASN A 25 10.90 -10.66 5.22
CA ASN A 25 10.20 -11.71 5.96
C ASN A 25 9.82 -11.26 7.39
N GLU A 26 10.64 -10.42 7.98
CA GLU A 26 10.43 -9.78 9.28
C GLU A 26 9.21 -8.87 9.23
N ILE A 27 9.17 -7.95 8.29
CA ILE A 27 8.02 -7.06 8.05
C ILE A 27 6.75 -7.87 7.78
N LYS A 28 6.85 -8.91 6.96
CA LYS A 28 5.71 -9.77 6.64
C LYS A 28 5.14 -10.48 7.89
N ARG A 29 6.00 -11.00 8.77
CA ARG A 29 5.59 -11.62 10.05
C ARG A 29 4.95 -10.60 10.99
N LEU A 30 5.55 -9.41 11.12
CA LEU A 30 5.03 -8.34 11.95
C LEU A 30 3.65 -7.87 11.49
N LEU A 31 3.49 -7.61 10.19
CA LEU A 31 2.21 -7.21 9.62
C LEU A 31 1.14 -8.31 9.71
N LEU A 32 1.52 -9.58 9.61
CA LEU A 32 0.60 -10.68 9.85
C LEU A 32 0.12 -10.68 11.30
N LEU A 33 1.03 -10.59 12.27
CA LEU A 33 0.68 -10.53 13.69
C LEU A 33 -0.19 -9.30 13.98
N PHE A 34 0.15 -8.14 13.43
CA PHE A 34 -0.66 -6.93 13.57
C PHE A 34 -2.09 -7.13 13.06
N ASN A 35 -2.29 -7.79 11.92
CA ASN A 35 -3.62 -8.11 11.41
C ASN A 35 -4.38 -9.09 12.32
N VAL A 36 -3.72 -10.11 12.84
CA VAL A 36 -4.32 -11.10 13.76
C VAL A 36 -4.80 -10.42 15.03
N GLU A 37 -3.91 -9.65 15.68
CA GLU A 37 -4.20 -8.97 16.94
C GLU A 37 -5.22 -7.85 16.79
N SER A 38 -5.17 -7.08 15.72
CA SER A 38 -6.17 -6.05 15.44
C SER A 38 -7.57 -6.65 15.31
N VAL A 39 -7.71 -7.76 14.60
CA VAL A 39 -9.02 -8.46 14.50
C VAL A 39 -9.46 -9.02 15.86
N ARG A 40 -8.53 -9.56 16.66
CA ARG A 40 -8.82 -10.09 17.98
C ARG A 40 -9.31 -9.03 18.97
N GLN A 41 -8.75 -7.81 18.89
CA GLN A 41 -9.07 -6.71 19.81
C GLN A 41 -10.38 -5.99 19.49
N ILE A 42 -10.90 -6.07 18.25
CA ILE A 42 -12.13 -5.35 17.86
C ILE A 42 -13.40 -5.97 18.44
N ASP A 43 -13.47 -7.30 18.49
CA ASP A 43 -14.63 -7.99 19.04
C ASP A 43 -14.16 -9.36 19.55
N ASP A 44 -14.02 -9.44 20.85
CA ASP A 44 -13.38 -10.51 21.60
C ASP A 44 -13.93 -11.92 21.34
N LYS A 45 -15.12 -12.06 20.78
CA LYS A 45 -15.78 -13.37 20.67
C LYS A 45 -16.31 -13.75 19.29
N LYS A 46 -16.49 -12.80 18.38
CA LYS A 46 -17.21 -13.05 17.11
C LYS A 46 -16.35 -12.95 15.87
N ARG A 47 -15.29 -12.16 15.87
CA ARG A 47 -14.39 -12.00 14.73
C ARG A 47 -13.10 -12.77 14.96
N ARG A 48 -12.77 -13.64 14.01
CA ARG A 48 -11.51 -14.38 14.01
C ARG A 48 -10.76 -14.08 12.73
N PHE A 49 -9.44 -13.96 12.85
CA PHE A 49 -8.59 -13.88 11.66
C PHE A 49 -8.80 -15.13 10.80
N PRO A 50 -9.05 -14.98 9.48
CA PRO A 50 -9.41 -16.11 8.62
C PRO A 50 -8.19 -16.93 8.19
N PHE A 51 -7.53 -17.62 9.12
CA PHE A 51 -6.35 -18.44 8.86
C PHE A 51 -6.54 -19.44 7.71
N GLY A 52 -7.76 -19.97 7.54
CA GLY A 52 -8.07 -20.89 6.45
C GLY A 52 -7.91 -20.26 5.06
N ARG A 53 -8.24 -18.98 4.93
CA ARG A 53 -7.98 -18.20 3.68
C ARG A 53 -6.52 -17.85 3.59
N HIS A 54 -5.92 -17.34 4.67
CA HIS A 54 -4.52 -16.97 4.70
C HIS A 54 -3.60 -18.11 4.24
N LYS A 55 -3.88 -19.35 4.66
CA LYS A 55 -3.08 -20.53 4.28
C LYS A 55 -3.25 -20.95 2.82
N LYS A 56 -4.33 -20.57 2.16
CA LYS A 56 -4.63 -20.96 0.76
C LYS A 56 -4.04 -20.01 -0.26
N GLU A 57 -3.65 -18.81 0.15
CA GLU A 57 -3.15 -17.77 -0.71
C GLU A 57 -1.68 -17.47 -0.39
N ASN A 58 -0.93 -17.06 -1.40
CA ASN A 58 0.41 -16.52 -1.20
C ASN A 58 0.30 -15.04 -0.84
N TRP A 59 0.93 -14.63 0.23
CA TRP A 59 0.92 -13.27 0.73
C TRP A 59 2.24 -12.57 0.44
N SER A 60 2.15 -11.31 0.07
CA SER A 60 3.28 -10.44 -0.23
C SER A 60 3.13 -9.08 0.44
N LEU A 61 4.25 -8.39 0.59
CA LEU A 61 4.26 -6.98 0.99
C LEU A 61 3.91 -6.12 -0.21
N GLU A 62 3.13 -5.10 0.02
CA GLU A 62 2.76 -4.06 -0.92
C GLU A 62 3.17 -2.70 -0.37
N HIS A 63 3.83 -1.87 -1.19
CA HIS A 63 4.07 -0.48 -0.87
C HIS A 63 2.75 0.28 -0.89
N ILE A 64 2.38 0.91 0.22
CA ILE A 64 1.16 1.71 0.30
C ILE A 64 1.24 2.89 -0.67
N HIS A 65 2.35 3.61 -0.64
CA HIS A 65 2.72 4.60 -1.65
C HIS A 65 3.93 4.11 -2.44
N ALA A 66 3.86 4.12 -3.76
CA ALA A 66 4.97 3.78 -4.64
C ALA A 66 5.36 5.00 -5.48
N GLN A 67 6.65 5.35 -5.47
CA GLN A 67 7.17 6.48 -6.24
C GLN A 67 7.35 6.18 -7.73
N HIS A 68 7.64 4.92 -8.06
CA HIS A 68 8.02 4.54 -9.40
C HIS A 68 7.17 3.38 -9.89
N SER A 69 6.62 3.52 -11.06
CA SER A 69 5.94 2.45 -11.79
C SER A 69 6.94 1.72 -12.69
N GLU A 70 8.02 1.20 -12.12
CA GLU A 70 8.87 0.27 -12.83
C GLU A 70 8.06 -0.99 -13.19
N GLY A 71 8.08 -1.38 -14.45
CA GLY A 71 7.54 -2.68 -14.86
C GLY A 71 6.24 -2.69 -15.66
N LEU A 72 5.71 -1.55 -16.10
CA LEU A 72 4.64 -1.54 -17.11
C LEU A 72 5.22 -1.95 -18.46
N LYS A 73 5.26 -3.27 -18.72
CA LYS A 73 5.99 -3.82 -19.89
C LYS A 73 5.12 -3.89 -21.15
N THR A 74 3.81 -3.83 -21.03
CA THR A 74 2.88 -3.98 -22.14
C THR A 74 1.95 -2.79 -22.30
N ASN A 75 1.46 -2.57 -23.52
CA ASN A 75 0.53 -1.49 -23.82
C ASN A 75 -0.79 -1.64 -23.03
N GLU A 76 -1.25 -2.86 -22.80
CA GLU A 76 -2.46 -3.14 -22.02
C GLU A 76 -2.31 -2.63 -20.58
N LYS A 77 -1.15 -2.91 -19.94
CA LYS A 77 -0.87 -2.41 -18.58
C LYS A 77 -0.71 -0.91 -18.53
N ILE A 78 -0.16 -0.28 -19.56
CA ILE A 78 -0.10 1.18 -19.67
C ILE A 78 -1.52 1.76 -19.75
N VAL A 79 -2.40 1.17 -20.55
CA VAL A 79 -3.81 1.60 -20.65
C VAL A 79 -4.54 1.44 -19.30
N GLU A 80 -4.37 0.31 -18.63
CA GLU A 80 -4.96 0.08 -17.30
C GLU A 80 -4.48 1.14 -16.29
N TRP A 81 -3.19 1.41 -16.27
CA TRP A 81 -2.57 2.42 -15.42
C TRP A 81 -3.13 3.82 -15.69
N LEU A 82 -3.16 4.24 -16.96
CA LEU A 82 -3.67 5.55 -17.38
C LEU A 82 -5.15 5.70 -16.96
N LYS A 83 -6.00 4.73 -17.25
CA LYS A 83 -7.42 4.76 -16.88
C LYS A 83 -7.66 4.84 -15.38
N ALA A 84 -6.87 4.13 -14.58
CA ALA A 84 -6.97 4.18 -13.13
C ALA A 84 -6.60 5.58 -12.60
N HIS A 85 -5.54 6.19 -13.13
CA HIS A 85 -5.08 7.49 -12.67
C HIS A 85 -5.93 8.65 -13.20
N VAL A 86 -6.53 8.54 -14.38
CA VAL A 86 -7.55 9.50 -14.86
C VAL A 86 -8.67 9.63 -13.84
N LYS A 87 -9.19 8.53 -13.30
CA LYS A 87 -10.22 8.58 -12.24
C LYS A 87 -9.74 9.30 -10.98
N SER A 88 -8.49 9.08 -10.58
CA SER A 88 -7.89 9.76 -9.43
C SER A 88 -7.76 11.26 -9.67
N LEU A 89 -7.26 11.67 -10.84
CA LEU A 89 -7.11 13.09 -11.21
C LEU A 89 -8.46 13.81 -11.33
N GLN A 90 -9.48 13.14 -11.88
CA GLN A 90 -10.85 13.66 -11.96
C GLN A 90 -11.42 13.95 -10.56
N SER A 91 -11.11 13.11 -9.57
CA SER A 91 -11.60 13.30 -8.19
C SER A 91 -10.91 14.47 -7.47
N ILE A 92 -9.67 14.80 -7.84
CA ILE A 92 -8.93 15.93 -7.30
C ILE A 92 -9.35 17.25 -7.98
N GLY A 93 -9.62 17.20 -9.28
CA GLY A 93 -9.92 18.36 -10.12
C GLY A 93 -8.70 19.18 -10.52
N GLY A 94 -8.88 20.11 -11.46
CA GLY A 94 -7.84 21.06 -11.90
C GLY A 94 -6.71 20.46 -12.73
N GLN A 95 -6.91 19.25 -13.29
CA GLN A 95 -5.91 18.54 -14.10
C GLN A 95 -6.41 18.22 -15.51
N ASP A 96 -7.27 19.08 -16.07
CA ASP A 96 -8.00 18.79 -17.32
C ASP A 96 -7.08 18.54 -18.52
N GLU A 97 -5.98 19.27 -18.64
CA GLU A 97 -5.00 19.10 -19.72
C GLU A 97 -4.31 17.74 -19.60
N LEU A 98 -3.79 17.40 -18.41
CA LEU A 98 -3.14 16.11 -18.16
C LEU A 98 -4.10 14.94 -18.40
N ILE A 99 -5.34 15.05 -17.95
CA ILE A 99 -6.39 14.05 -18.19
C ILE A 99 -6.62 13.88 -19.70
N SER A 100 -6.77 14.98 -20.43
CA SER A 100 -6.96 14.95 -21.89
C SER A 100 -5.82 14.23 -22.62
N ASP A 101 -4.58 14.53 -22.27
CA ASP A 101 -3.41 13.90 -22.87
C ASP A 101 -3.33 12.40 -22.57
N MET A 102 -3.68 12.02 -21.34
CA MET A 102 -3.75 10.61 -20.94
C MET A 102 -4.84 9.86 -21.73
N GLU A 103 -6.03 10.44 -21.86
CA GLU A 103 -7.14 9.85 -22.62
C GLU A 103 -6.82 9.74 -24.11
N GLN A 104 -6.12 10.72 -24.69
CA GLN A 104 -5.65 10.64 -26.08
C GLN A 104 -4.63 9.50 -26.28
N LEU A 105 -3.72 9.29 -25.31
CA LEU A 105 -2.78 8.17 -25.38
C LEU A 105 -3.53 6.83 -25.27
N VAL A 106 -4.48 6.70 -24.34
CA VAL A 106 -5.34 5.51 -24.20
C VAL A 106 -6.02 5.22 -25.53
N LYS A 107 -6.72 6.20 -26.11
CA LYS A 107 -7.42 6.05 -27.37
C LYS A 107 -6.48 5.61 -28.50
N SER A 108 -5.31 6.22 -28.61
CA SER A 108 -4.34 5.88 -29.67
C SER A 108 -3.84 4.44 -29.56
N ILE A 109 -3.74 3.88 -28.34
CA ILE A 109 -3.35 2.48 -28.13
C ILE A 109 -4.51 1.53 -28.42
N GLU A 110 -5.73 1.88 -28.00
CA GLU A 110 -6.93 1.07 -28.23
C GLU A 110 -7.28 0.99 -29.73
N ASP A 111 -7.17 2.10 -30.46
CA ASP A 111 -7.39 2.15 -31.91
C ASP A 111 -6.31 1.38 -32.68
N ASN A 112 -5.07 1.36 -32.18
CA ASN A 112 -3.98 0.62 -32.77
C ASN A 112 -3.03 0.04 -31.70
N PRO A 113 -3.16 -1.23 -31.32
CA PRO A 113 -2.27 -1.88 -30.34
C PRO A 113 -0.77 -1.85 -30.69
N LYS A 114 -0.43 -1.59 -31.95
CA LYS A 114 0.95 -1.42 -32.43
C LYS A 114 1.39 0.04 -32.52
N THR A 115 0.69 0.96 -31.86
CA THR A 115 1.06 2.38 -31.80
C THR A 115 2.54 2.53 -31.46
N PRO A 116 3.33 3.25 -32.28
CA PRO A 116 4.74 3.42 -32.02
C PRO A 116 4.98 4.40 -30.86
N LYS A 117 6.13 4.26 -30.22
CA LYS A 117 6.60 5.22 -29.19
C LYS A 117 5.64 5.44 -28.01
N VAL A 118 4.83 4.44 -27.66
CA VAL A 118 3.90 4.52 -26.53
C VAL A 118 4.66 4.88 -25.24
N ARG A 119 5.80 4.26 -25.02
CA ARG A 119 6.59 4.48 -23.81
C ARG A 119 7.15 5.91 -23.73
N GLU A 120 7.67 6.45 -24.83
CA GLU A 120 8.18 7.82 -24.89
C GLU A 120 7.07 8.86 -24.59
N ARG A 121 5.81 8.55 -24.95
CA ARG A 121 4.65 9.39 -24.64
C ARG A 121 4.13 9.19 -23.22
N PHE A 122 4.22 7.98 -22.71
CA PHE A 122 3.72 7.59 -21.39
C PHE A 122 4.59 8.14 -20.25
N GLU A 123 5.91 8.02 -20.32
CA GLU A 123 6.83 8.41 -19.25
C GLU A 123 6.67 9.86 -18.75
N PRO A 124 6.53 10.88 -19.62
CA PRO A 124 6.25 12.24 -19.18
C PRO A 124 4.91 12.40 -18.46
N LEU A 125 3.86 11.73 -18.95
CA LEU A 125 2.54 11.75 -18.32
C LEU A 125 2.57 11.08 -16.96
N GLN A 126 3.24 9.95 -16.86
CA GLN A 126 3.45 9.23 -15.63
C GLN A 126 4.14 10.10 -14.57
N GLN A 127 5.22 10.79 -14.94
CA GLN A 127 5.92 11.68 -14.01
C GLN A 127 5.02 12.82 -13.53
N GLN A 128 4.22 13.41 -14.40
CA GLN A 128 3.27 14.47 -14.02
C GLN A 128 2.20 13.91 -13.04
N VAL A 129 1.64 12.75 -13.34
CA VAL A 129 0.67 12.08 -12.45
C VAL A 129 1.27 11.80 -11.07
N VAL A 130 2.49 11.24 -11.03
CA VAL A 130 3.19 10.97 -9.76
C VAL A 130 3.42 12.27 -8.99
N ASN A 131 3.85 13.33 -9.65
CA ASN A 131 4.07 14.63 -9.00
C ASN A 131 2.77 15.20 -8.39
N VAL A 132 1.64 15.06 -9.10
CA VAL A 132 0.33 15.52 -8.60
C VAL A 132 -0.19 14.65 -7.45
N LEU A 133 0.08 13.34 -7.51
CA LEU A 133 -0.45 12.34 -6.57
C LEU A 133 0.56 11.89 -5.49
N SER A 134 1.68 12.59 -5.34
CA SER A 134 2.66 12.36 -4.28
C SER A 134 2.64 13.47 -3.24
N PRO A 135 2.96 13.17 -1.99
CA PRO A 135 3.15 14.20 -0.96
C PRO A 135 4.25 15.17 -1.39
N THR A 136 3.99 16.46 -1.31
CA THR A 136 4.98 17.49 -1.63
C THR A 136 5.98 17.67 -0.48
N GLY A 137 7.27 17.72 -0.80
CA GLY A 137 8.32 18.08 0.15
C GLY A 137 8.78 16.96 1.10
N GLU A 138 8.40 15.71 0.84
CA GLU A 138 8.87 14.55 1.60
C GLU A 138 10.04 13.86 0.88
N ASP A 139 11.06 13.47 1.67
CA ASP A 139 12.16 12.63 1.18
C ASP A 139 11.66 11.22 0.83
N SER A 140 12.33 10.57 -0.10
CA SER A 140 11.97 9.21 -0.52
C SER A 140 12.43 8.10 0.43
N GLU A 141 13.15 8.43 1.48
CA GLU A 141 13.74 7.46 2.42
C GLU A 141 12.71 6.54 3.10
N TYR A 142 11.47 7.02 3.29
CA TYR A 142 10.42 6.22 3.92
C TYR A 142 9.84 5.11 3.01
N ILE A 143 10.13 5.13 1.72
CA ILE A 143 9.44 4.27 0.74
C ILE A 143 9.54 2.80 1.10
N HIS A 144 10.70 2.36 1.55
CA HIS A 144 10.96 0.96 1.91
C HIS A 144 10.72 0.63 3.39
N LEU A 145 10.39 1.62 4.22
CA LEU A 145 10.20 1.42 5.65
C LEU A 145 8.82 0.81 5.98
N LEU A 146 8.76 0.11 7.10
CA LEU A 146 7.57 -0.57 7.63
C LEU A 146 6.27 0.27 7.56
N PRO A 147 6.24 1.58 7.92
CA PRO A 147 5.01 2.37 7.87
C PRO A 147 4.46 2.62 6.45
N ASN A 148 5.20 2.23 5.43
CA ASN A 148 4.75 2.26 4.04
C ASN A 148 4.42 0.87 3.48
N MET A 149 4.33 -0.16 4.33
CA MET A 149 4.09 -1.54 3.92
C MET A 149 2.71 -2.03 4.35
N ALA A 150 2.07 -2.82 3.51
CA ALA A 150 0.82 -3.50 3.79
C ALA A 150 0.85 -4.95 3.27
N LEU A 151 -0.02 -5.80 3.81
CA LEU A 151 -0.16 -7.20 3.37
C LEU A 151 -1.26 -7.32 2.33
N LEU A 152 -0.96 -7.93 1.19
CA LEU A 152 -1.93 -8.34 0.18
C LEU A 152 -1.64 -9.76 -0.31
N SER A 153 -2.63 -10.41 -0.92
CA SER A 153 -2.32 -11.62 -1.68
C SER A 153 -1.47 -11.28 -2.91
N SER A 154 -0.61 -12.20 -3.33
CA SER A 154 0.30 -11.96 -4.45
C SER A 154 -0.44 -11.60 -5.75
N GLY A 155 -1.66 -12.15 -5.94
CA GLY A 155 -2.50 -11.79 -7.09
C GLY A 155 -3.03 -10.34 -7.01
N GLN A 156 -3.47 -9.90 -5.84
CA GLN A 156 -3.93 -8.53 -5.62
C GLN A 156 -2.77 -7.55 -5.75
N ASN A 157 -1.63 -7.88 -5.14
CA ASN A 157 -0.41 -7.08 -5.24
C ASN A 157 0.00 -6.87 -6.71
N SER A 158 0.08 -7.94 -7.49
CA SER A 158 0.43 -7.85 -8.93
C SER A 158 -0.52 -6.96 -9.73
N ALA A 159 -1.77 -6.80 -9.29
CA ALA A 159 -2.76 -5.98 -9.96
C ALA A 159 -2.59 -4.48 -9.67
N ILE A 160 -1.98 -4.11 -8.55
CA ILE A 160 -1.93 -2.71 -8.08
C ILE A 160 -0.52 -2.15 -7.83
N SER A 161 0.52 -3.00 -7.89
CA SER A 161 1.88 -2.67 -7.42
C SER A 161 2.46 -1.35 -7.94
N ASN A 162 2.10 -0.96 -9.16
CA ASN A 162 2.68 0.19 -9.85
C ASN A 162 1.79 1.44 -9.80
N TYR A 163 0.80 1.48 -8.92
CA TYR A 163 -0.13 2.60 -8.83
C TYR A 163 0.21 3.53 -7.66
N THR A 164 -0.19 4.81 -7.79
CA THR A 164 -0.15 5.76 -6.69
C THR A 164 -1.14 5.36 -5.58
N PHE A 165 -1.03 5.95 -4.39
CA PHE A 165 -1.90 5.64 -3.26
C PHE A 165 -3.38 5.73 -3.62
N ASP A 166 -3.82 6.83 -4.26
CA ASP A 166 -5.23 7.04 -4.57
C ASP A 166 -5.77 6.00 -5.56
N ALA A 167 -5.01 5.70 -6.61
CA ALA A 167 -5.40 4.67 -7.57
C ALA A 167 -5.43 3.27 -6.92
N LYS A 168 -4.47 2.93 -6.04
CA LYS A 168 -4.51 1.72 -5.23
C LYS A 168 -5.74 1.66 -4.34
N ARG A 169 -6.04 2.76 -3.64
CA ARG A 169 -7.22 2.89 -2.79
C ARG A 169 -8.50 2.55 -3.54
N ASN A 170 -8.69 3.15 -4.70
CA ASN A 170 -9.86 2.91 -5.53
C ASN A 170 -9.99 1.44 -5.93
N LEU A 171 -8.89 0.80 -6.35
CA LEU A 171 -8.87 -0.61 -6.72
C LEU A 171 -9.11 -1.55 -5.52
N ILE A 172 -8.51 -1.27 -4.37
CA ILE A 172 -8.74 -2.04 -3.13
C ILE A 172 -10.19 -1.97 -2.72
N LEU A 173 -10.82 -0.79 -2.78
CA LEU A 173 -12.24 -0.64 -2.48
C LEU A 173 -13.13 -1.39 -3.48
N GLU A 174 -12.79 -1.39 -4.77
CA GLU A 174 -13.50 -2.18 -5.76
C GLU A 174 -13.35 -3.69 -5.53
N MET A 175 -12.16 -4.16 -5.18
CA MET A 175 -11.92 -5.57 -4.83
C MET A 175 -12.74 -5.99 -3.61
N ASP A 176 -12.77 -5.15 -2.56
CA ASP A 176 -13.55 -5.41 -1.35
C ASP A 176 -15.05 -5.47 -1.64
N LYS A 177 -15.58 -4.52 -2.43
CA LYS A 177 -16.98 -4.52 -2.88
C LYS A 177 -17.36 -5.77 -3.68
N LYS A 178 -16.43 -6.35 -4.43
CA LYS A 178 -16.61 -7.60 -5.17
C LYS A 178 -16.45 -8.85 -4.30
N GLY A 179 -16.22 -8.70 -3.00
CA GLY A 179 -16.11 -9.80 -2.05
C GLY A 179 -14.72 -10.44 -1.97
N SER A 180 -13.70 -9.81 -2.55
CA SER A 180 -12.31 -10.22 -2.36
C SER A 180 -11.90 -10.03 -0.90
N TYR A 181 -11.13 -10.97 -0.36
CA TYR A 181 -10.60 -10.81 0.99
C TYR A 181 -9.43 -9.85 0.97
N ILE A 182 -9.58 -8.73 1.65
CA ILE A 182 -8.51 -7.78 1.94
C ILE A 182 -8.18 -7.89 3.44
N PRO A 183 -6.91 -8.07 3.84
CA PRO A 183 -6.53 -8.08 5.25
C PRO A 183 -7.05 -6.83 5.97
N PHE A 184 -7.49 -7.01 7.22
CA PHE A 184 -8.17 -5.96 7.96
C PHE A 184 -7.34 -4.67 8.05
N CYS A 185 -6.07 -4.77 8.47
CA CYS A 185 -5.22 -3.59 8.60
C CYS A 185 -4.92 -2.93 7.25
N THR A 186 -4.76 -3.70 6.19
CA THR A 186 -4.60 -3.18 4.82
C THR A 186 -5.83 -2.38 4.38
N LYS A 187 -7.03 -2.92 4.64
CA LYS A 187 -8.28 -2.18 4.39
C LYS A 187 -8.31 -0.87 5.17
N MET A 188 -7.94 -0.88 6.45
CA MET A 188 -7.92 0.32 7.29
C MET A 188 -6.93 1.37 6.79
N VAL A 189 -5.77 0.96 6.28
CA VAL A 189 -4.79 1.84 5.63
C VAL A 189 -5.43 2.58 4.44
N PHE A 190 -6.01 1.85 3.50
CA PHE A 190 -6.60 2.45 2.30
C PHE A 190 -7.91 3.20 2.57
N LEU A 191 -8.57 2.95 3.70
CA LEU A 191 -9.68 3.76 4.21
C LEU A 191 -9.22 5.00 4.98
N LYS A 192 -7.91 5.18 5.20
CA LYS A 192 -7.35 6.25 6.03
C LYS A 192 -7.89 6.24 7.47
N TYR A 193 -8.12 5.07 8.02
CA TYR A 193 -8.75 4.91 9.32
C TYR A 193 -7.82 5.28 10.49
N TYR A 194 -6.51 5.13 10.31
CA TYR A 194 -5.55 5.38 11.39
C TYR A 194 -5.27 6.85 11.64
N SER A 195 -5.34 7.69 10.60
CA SER A 195 -5.14 9.14 10.73
C SER A 195 -6.47 9.87 10.98
N VAL A 196 -6.40 10.95 11.76
CA VAL A 196 -7.56 11.83 12.04
C VAL A 196 -7.69 12.96 11.03
N GLU A 197 -6.73 13.13 10.14
CA GLU A 197 -6.77 14.19 9.14
C GLU A 197 -7.48 13.73 7.88
N TYR A 198 -8.75 14.08 7.77
CA TYR A 198 -9.57 13.75 6.59
C TYR A 198 -9.33 14.67 5.39
N THR A 199 -8.48 15.67 5.53
CA THR A 199 -8.26 16.70 4.51
C THR A 199 -7.49 16.21 3.29
N ASN A 200 -6.83 15.05 3.39
CA ASN A 200 -6.01 14.52 2.32
C ASN A 200 -6.25 13.03 2.07
N LEU A 201 -7.32 12.72 1.35
CA LEU A 201 -7.70 11.34 1.02
C LEU A 201 -6.87 10.73 -0.13
N HIS A 202 -6.11 11.56 -0.86
CA HIS A 202 -5.43 11.17 -2.09
C HIS A 202 -3.95 10.78 -1.89
N PHE A 203 -3.40 11.05 -0.69
CA PHE A 203 -1.98 10.82 -0.42
C PHE A 203 -1.78 9.94 0.83
N TRP A 204 -0.63 9.31 0.91
CA TRP A 204 -0.13 8.60 2.09
C TRP A 204 1.07 9.37 2.64
N GLY A 205 0.78 10.41 3.44
CA GLY A 205 1.77 11.35 3.95
C GLY A 205 2.39 10.90 5.29
N LYS A 206 3.29 11.75 5.80
CA LYS A 206 3.98 11.49 7.08
C LYS A 206 3.01 11.27 8.23
N THR A 207 2.00 12.12 8.38
CA THR A 207 0.98 11.99 9.45
C THR A 207 0.27 10.63 9.41
N ASP A 208 -0.02 10.10 8.21
CA ASP A 208 -0.64 8.79 8.05
C ASP A 208 0.30 7.67 8.47
N ARG A 209 1.58 7.76 8.08
CA ARG A 209 2.61 6.78 8.43
C ARG A 209 2.85 6.75 9.94
N ASP A 210 2.98 7.93 10.57
CA ASP A 210 3.16 8.05 12.01
C ASP A 210 1.95 7.47 12.78
N ALA A 211 0.73 7.76 12.34
CA ALA A 211 -0.49 7.22 12.95
C ALA A 211 -0.62 5.70 12.76
N TYR A 212 -0.27 5.19 11.58
CA TYR A 212 -0.26 3.75 11.31
C TYR A 212 0.77 3.02 12.15
N TYR A 213 1.96 3.59 12.28
CA TYR A 213 3.01 3.07 13.13
C TYR A 213 2.59 3.04 14.60
N THR A 214 2.06 4.15 15.13
CA THR A 214 1.52 4.22 16.51
C THR A 214 0.42 3.18 16.76
N ALA A 215 -0.41 2.90 15.77
CA ALA A 215 -1.42 1.85 15.87
C ALA A 215 -0.78 0.45 15.96
N MET A 216 0.30 0.18 15.22
CA MET A 216 1.06 -1.07 15.34
C MET A 216 1.67 -1.21 16.74
N GLU A 217 2.35 -0.18 17.24
CA GLU A 217 2.93 -0.17 18.59
C GLU A 217 1.88 -0.50 19.66
N LYS A 218 0.74 0.16 19.60
CA LYS A 218 -0.35 -0.03 20.56
C LYS A 218 -0.90 -1.47 20.53
N VAL A 219 -1.14 -2.01 19.35
CA VAL A 219 -1.73 -3.34 19.18
C VAL A 219 -0.74 -4.43 19.56
N LEU A 220 0.53 -4.22 19.27
CA LEU A 220 1.61 -5.19 19.46
C LEU A 220 2.39 -4.99 20.77
N ALA A 221 2.01 -4.05 21.62
CA ALA A 221 2.73 -3.68 22.84
C ALA A 221 3.14 -4.87 23.74
N SER A 222 2.28 -5.91 23.82
CA SER A 222 2.57 -7.11 24.62
C SER A 222 3.61 -8.05 23.98
N TYR A 223 3.93 -7.85 22.71
CA TYR A 223 4.87 -8.67 21.94
C TYR A 223 6.21 -7.96 21.70
N LEU A 224 6.18 -6.65 21.59
CA LEU A 224 7.36 -5.80 21.37
C LEU A 224 7.93 -5.41 22.74
N THR A 225 8.67 -6.32 23.38
CA THR A 225 9.44 -6.01 24.59
C THR A 225 10.64 -5.14 24.20
N THR A 226 10.60 -3.88 24.54
CA THR A 226 11.80 -3.05 24.56
C THR A 226 12.72 -3.54 25.66
N GLU A 227 13.89 -4.06 25.33
CA GLU A 227 15.00 -4.33 26.27
C GLU A 227 15.59 -3.02 26.84
N LYS A 228 14.78 -2.00 27.09
CA LYS A 228 15.22 -0.70 27.63
C LYS A 228 14.96 -0.51 29.11
N GLN A 229 14.66 -1.57 29.88
CA GLN A 229 14.39 -1.46 31.32
C GLN A 229 15.30 -2.28 32.24
N GLU A 230 16.47 -2.72 31.80
CA GLU A 230 17.42 -3.40 32.71
C GLU A 230 18.78 -2.69 32.84
N ASN A 231 18.86 -1.37 32.75
CA ASN A 231 20.05 -0.61 33.15
C ASN A 231 19.67 0.69 33.86
N GLU A 232 19.01 0.56 35.04
CA GLU A 232 19.04 1.54 36.12
C GLU A 232 19.37 0.87 37.47
#